data_3c8a0d651bcaa1372a3bb99f08d3e5d9
#
_entry.id   3c8a0d651bcaa1372a3bb99f08d3e5d9
#
_cell.length_a   1.000
_cell.length_b   1.000
_cell.length_c   1.000
_cell.angle_alpha   90.00
_cell.angle_beta   90.00
_cell.angle_gamma   90.00
#
_symmetry.space_group_name_H-M   'P 1'
#
loop_
_entity.id
_entity.type
_entity.pdbx_description
1 polymer ?
#
loop_
_entity_poly.entity_id
_entity_poly.type
_entity_poly.pdbx_seq_one_letter_code
_entity_poly.pdbx_strand_id
1 'polypeptide(L)'
;MIDQLVNFVIRPPRADYMPSHDLLEREFVLKGHRYERKDLEASLFITNSRGHVLQCSHYRPRPLPEDVSLPCVIYCHGNSGCRADANEAAIILLPSNITVFTLDFSGSGLSEGKYVSLGWNETDDLKAVVTHLRKDKQVSLVGLWGRSMGAVTSLFYGAQDPSIAGMVLDSPFSNLFELMLELVDVYKIRLPKFTVKVAVQYMRRLILKRAQFDIMDLDVIKVAQKNFVPVLFGHATEDLFIQPHHSDAIFKAYGGDKNIIKFEGDHNSARPQFYYDSVTIFFYNVLRPPSETYAESVPVPDPLYYDVNGYVFDEDIDEVVCARLPFEVC
;
A
#
# COMPACT_ATOMS: atom_id res chain seq x y z
N MET A 1 17.51 0.54 25.92
CA MET A 1 17.81 -0.31 24.74
C MET A 1 16.61 -1.16 24.29
N ILE A 2 16.09 -2.12 25.07
CA ILE A 2 14.94 -2.96 24.65
C ILE A 2 13.69 -2.12 24.37
N ASP A 3 13.39 -1.11 25.18
CA ASP A 3 12.25 -0.21 24.91
C ASP A 3 12.38 0.55 23.58
N GLN A 4 13.60 0.90 23.19
CA GLN A 4 13.86 1.53 21.89
C GLN A 4 13.60 0.55 20.74
N LEU A 5 14.03 -0.71 20.88
CA LEU A 5 13.76 -1.76 19.89
C LEU A 5 12.27 -2.07 19.79
N VAL A 6 11.56 -2.15 20.92
CA VAL A 6 10.10 -2.30 20.91
C VAL A 6 9.43 -1.12 20.19
N ASN A 7 9.83 0.11 20.51
CA ASN A 7 9.27 1.29 19.85
C ASN A 7 9.62 1.33 18.36
N PHE A 8 10.79 0.87 17.96
CA PHE A 8 11.13 0.74 16.53
C PHE A 8 10.15 -0.15 15.77
N VAL A 9 9.67 -1.23 16.41
CA VAL A 9 8.69 -2.15 15.80
C VAL A 9 7.29 -1.57 15.78
N ILE A 10 6.77 -1.07 16.93
CA ILE A 10 5.36 -0.71 17.09
C ILE A 10 5.08 0.79 17.01
N ARG A 11 6.11 1.62 16.96
CA ARG A 11 6.03 3.08 16.91
C ARG A 11 7.16 3.64 16.06
N PRO A 12 7.24 3.23 14.79
CA PRO A 12 8.24 3.77 13.88
C PRO A 12 8.04 5.29 13.70
N PRO A 13 9.03 6.00 13.16
CA PRO A 13 8.82 7.38 12.73
C PRO A 13 7.62 7.46 11.79
N ARG A 14 6.74 8.43 11.99
CA ARG A 14 5.64 8.70 11.06
C ARG A 14 6.17 9.46 9.86
N ALA A 15 5.59 9.20 8.70
CA ALA A 15 5.77 10.08 7.56
C ALA A 15 5.29 11.50 7.94
N ASP A 16 6.19 12.47 7.80
CA ASP A 16 5.88 13.89 7.91
C ASP A 16 5.67 14.42 6.49
N TYR A 17 4.42 14.67 6.13
CA TYR A 17 4.04 15.09 4.79
C TYR A 17 2.90 16.10 4.83
N MET A 18 2.84 16.93 3.79
CA MET A 18 1.76 17.90 3.60
C MET A 18 0.88 17.50 2.41
N PRO A 19 -0.42 17.25 2.61
CA PRO A 19 -1.33 16.82 1.53
C PRO A 19 -1.36 17.76 0.31
N SER A 20 -1.03 19.04 0.49
CA SER A 20 -0.98 20.04 -0.59
C SER A 20 0.27 19.95 -1.47
N HIS A 21 1.35 19.29 -0.99
CA HIS A 21 2.63 19.22 -1.68
C HIS A 21 3.03 17.79 -2.05
N ASP A 22 2.71 16.82 -1.20
CA ASP A 22 3.23 15.47 -1.34
C ASP A 22 2.23 14.50 -1.99
N LEU A 23 0.93 14.86 -2.04
CA LEU A 23 -0.08 14.14 -2.79
C LEU A 23 -0.23 14.78 -4.18
N LEU A 24 -0.69 14.00 -5.18
CA LEU A 24 -1.13 14.57 -6.45
C LEU A 24 -2.13 15.70 -6.19
N GLU A 25 -2.16 16.70 -7.04
CA GLU A 25 -3.05 17.85 -6.91
C GLU A 25 -4.52 17.44 -6.77
N ARG A 26 -5.36 18.35 -6.26
CA ARG A 26 -6.80 18.09 -6.14
C ARG A 26 -7.47 17.88 -7.50
N GLU A 27 -6.94 18.52 -8.53
CA GLU A 27 -7.31 18.34 -9.93
C GLU A 27 -6.04 18.29 -10.76
N PHE A 28 -5.89 17.30 -11.60
CA PHE A 28 -4.70 17.11 -12.43
C PHE A 28 -5.05 16.49 -13.77
N VAL A 29 -4.14 16.65 -14.72
CA VAL A 29 -4.25 16.07 -16.07
C VAL A 29 -3.24 14.93 -16.19
N LEU A 30 -3.70 13.78 -16.67
CA LEU A 30 -2.85 12.63 -16.91
C LEU A 30 -3.22 12.03 -18.29
N LYS A 31 -2.23 11.92 -19.18
CA LYS A 31 -2.43 11.43 -20.56
C LYS A 31 -3.58 12.13 -21.31
N GLY A 32 -3.69 13.45 -21.13
CA GLY A 32 -4.72 14.26 -21.79
C GLY A 32 -6.13 14.14 -21.21
N HIS A 33 -6.28 13.60 -20.01
CA HIS A 33 -7.57 13.46 -19.35
C HIS A 33 -7.54 14.05 -17.93
N ARG A 34 -8.67 14.59 -17.48
CA ARG A 34 -8.81 15.19 -16.15
C ARG A 34 -9.16 14.17 -15.09
N TYR A 35 -8.48 14.30 -13.96
CA TYR A 35 -8.71 13.49 -12.75
C TYR A 35 -8.81 14.39 -11.53
N GLU A 36 -9.39 13.87 -10.46
CA GLU A 36 -9.47 14.57 -9.19
C GLU A 36 -9.02 13.68 -8.02
N ARG A 37 -8.47 14.32 -6.99
CA ARG A 37 -8.27 13.73 -5.68
C ARG A 37 -9.35 14.27 -4.74
N LYS A 38 -10.14 13.38 -4.16
CA LYS A 38 -11.08 13.72 -3.08
C LYS A 38 -10.50 13.24 -1.75
N ASP A 39 -10.14 14.20 -0.91
CA ASP A 39 -9.80 13.91 0.48
C ASP A 39 -11.10 13.77 1.29
N LEU A 40 -11.19 12.78 2.16
CA LEU A 40 -12.34 12.61 3.02
C LEU A 40 -12.29 13.65 4.15
N GLU A 41 -13.27 14.57 4.15
CA GLU A 41 -13.38 15.66 5.12
C GLU A 41 -14.28 15.28 6.32
N ALA A 42 -14.33 16.13 7.33
CA ALA A 42 -14.88 15.90 8.68
C ALA A 42 -16.24 15.16 8.76
N SER A 43 -17.13 15.35 7.79
CA SER A 43 -18.44 14.68 7.76
C SER A 43 -18.42 13.26 7.17
N LEU A 44 -17.32 12.87 6.53
CA LEU A 44 -17.14 11.62 5.80
C LEU A 44 -15.97 10.78 6.34
N PHE A 45 -15.37 11.18 7.45
CA PHE A 45 -14.23 10.45 8.01
C PHE A 45 -14.56 8.98 8.25
N ILE A 46 -13.63 8.11 7.83
CA ILE A 46 -13.69 6.70 8.16
C ILE A 46 -13.08 6.51 9.55
N THR A 47 -13.88 5.94 10.45
CA THR A 47 -13.43 5.57 11.79
C THR A 47 -13.40 4.05 11.90
N ASN A 48 -12.30 3.50 12.34
CA ASN A 48 -12.16 2.06 12.55
C ASN A 48 -12.84 1.60 13.86
N SER A 49 -12.87 0.29 14.13
CA SER A 49 -13.52 -0.28 15.32
C SER A 49 -12.84 0.13 16.63
N ARG A 50 -11.60 0.60 16.57
CA ARG A 50 -10.83 1.11 17.73
C ARG A 50 -11.09 2.59 18.01
N GLY A 51 -11.94 3.26 17.20
CA GLY A 51 -12.29 4.67 17.35
C GLY A 51 -11.28 5.63 16.71
N HIS A 52 -10.30 5.13 15.93
CA HIS A 52 -9.33 5.99 15.25
C HIS A 52 -9.89 6.52 13.93
N VAL A 53 -9.77 7.83 13.73
CA VAL A 53 -10.07 8.50 12.46
C VAL A 53 -8.94 8.28 11.48
N LEU A 54 -9.28 7.77 10.28
CA LEU A 54 -8.35 7.50 9.21
C LEU A 54 -8.36 8.63 8.19
N GLN A 55 -7.18 9.12 7.83
CA GLN A 55 -7.01 10.07 6.73
C GLN A 55 -6.99 9.31 5.41
N CYS A 56 -7.90 9.67 4.51
CA CYS A 56 -8.10 8.94 3.26
C CYS A 56 -8.22 9.89 2.08
N SER A 57 -7.86 9.41 0.89
CA SER A 57 -8.05 10.11 -0.38
C SER A 57 -8.53 9.13 -1.45
N HIS A 58 -9.39 9.59 -2.35
CA HIS A 58 -9.89 8.85 -3.50
C HIS A 58 -9.54 9.56 -4.80
N TYR A 59 -8.73 8.94 -5.63
CA TYR A 59 -8.37 9.40 -6.97
C TYR A 59 -9.34 8.81 -8.00
N ARG A 60 -9.95 9.66 -8.85
CA ARG A 60 -10.96 9.23 -9.80
C ARG A 60 -11.04 10.14 -11.04
N PRO A 61 -11.68 9.69 -12.14
CA PRO A 61 -11.96 10.54 -13.29
C PRO A 61 -12.82 11.77 -12.93
N ARG A 62 -12.64 12.86 -13.68
CA ARG A 62 -13.46 14.06 -13.55
C ARG A 62 -13.94 14.53 -14.94
N PRO A 63 -15.27 14.74 -15.14
CA PRO A 63 -16.34 14.32 -14.23
C PRO A 63 -16.50 12.80 -14.21
N LEU A 64 -17.04 12.25 -13.12
CA LEU A 64 -17.54 10.88 -13.08
C LEU A 64 -19.08 10.94 -13.01
N PRO A 65 -19.82 10.48 -14.03
CA PRO A 65 -21.28 10.47 -14.02
C PRO A 65 -21.84 9.65 -12.84
N GLU A 66 -23.01 10.06 -12.31
CA GLU A 66 -23.59 9.42 -11.13
C GLU A 66 -24.03 7.97 -11.34
N ASP A 67 -24.36 7.61 -12.58
CA ASP A 67 -24.78 6.27 -13.02
C ASP A 67 -23.63 5.36 -13.40
N VAL A 68 -22.39 5.86 -13.38
CA VAL A 68 -21.17 5.09 -13.69
C VAL A 68 -20.53 4.57 -12.41
N SER A 69 -20.24 3.26 -12.40
CA SER A 69 -19.45 2.62 -11.35
C SER A 69 -18.15 2.08 -11.90
N LEU A 70 -17.04 2.44 -11.26
CA LEU A 70 -15.69 2.00 -11.62
C LEU A 70 -15.09 1.10 -10.55
N PRO A 71 -14.21 0.16 -10.92
CA PRO A 71 -13.45 -0.60 -9.93
C PRO A 71 -12.47 0.32 -9.19
N CYS A 72 -12.16 -0.08 -7.96
CA CYS A 72 -11.28 0.67 -7.08
C CYS A 72 -10.18 -0.22 -6.51
N VAL A 73 -8.94 0.21 -6.61
CA VAL A 73 -7.81 -0.39 -5.90
C VAL A 73 -7.52 0.40 -4.64
N ILE A 74 -7.50 -0.27 -3.49
CA ILE A 74 -7.04 0.32 -2.24
C ILE A 74 -5.54 0.11 -2.15
N TYR A 75 -4.77 1.21 -2.09
CA TYR A 75 -3.34 1.14 -1.86
C TYR A 75 -3.04 1.13 -0.36
N CYS A 76 -2.34 0.11 0.09
CA CYS A 76 -1.95 -0.15 1.46
C CYS A 76 -0.44 0.09 1.62
N HIS A 77 -0.07 1.23 2.22
CA HIS A 77 1.33 1.64 2.36
C HIS A 77 2.15 0.73 3.30
N GLY A 78 3.46 0.81 3.19
CA GLY A 78 4.41 0.11 4.05
C GLY A 78 4.55 0.72 5.44
N ASN A 79 5.40 0.11 6.27
CA ASN A 79 5.74 0.66 7.58
C ASN A 79 6.42 2.03 7.42
N SER A 80 6.08 3.00 8.25
CA SER A 80 6.48 4.42 8.13
C SER A 80 5.97 5.14 6.88
N GLY A 81 5.16 4.52 6.04
CA GLY A 81 4.56 5.14 4.85
C GLY A 81 3.32 5.98 5.16
N CYS A 82 2.72 6.51 4.10
CA CYS A 82 1.52 7.33 4.15
C CYS A 82 0.74 7.28 2.82
N ARG A 83 -0.32 8.07 2.70
CA ARG A 83 -1.13 8.18 1.48
C ARG A 83 -0.34 8.59 0.23
N ALA A 84 0.76 9.34 0.39
CA ALA A 84 1.58 9.77 -0.74
C ALA A 84 2.22 8.59 -1.49
N ASP A 85 2.43 7.45 -0.83
CA ASP A 85 2.97 6.25 -1.46
C ASP A 85 2.06 5.71 -2.58
N ALA A 86 0.79 6.14 -2.62
CA ALA A 86 -0.18 5.74 -3.65
C ALA A 86 -0.13 6.61 -4.93
N ASN A 87 0.67 7.67 -4.97
CA ASN A 87 0.72 8.56 -6.14
C ASN A 87 1.05 7.80 -7.43
N GLU A 88 2.05 6.92 -7.38
CA GLU A 88 2.42 6.08 -8.53
C GLU A 88 1.28 5.14 -8.94
N ALA A 89 0.62 4.52 -7.96
CA ALA A 89 -0.53 3.64 -8.24
C ALA A 89 -1.67 4.42 -8.93
N ALA A 90 -1.94 5.66 -8.51
CA ALA A 90 -2.93 6.51 -9.15
C ALA A 90 -2.56 6.82 -10.60
N ILE A 91 -1.30 7.24 -10.86
CA ILE A 91 -0.81 7.55 -12.21
C ILE A 91 -0.93 6.34 -13.15
N ILE A 92 -0.69 5.13 -12.64
CA ILE A 92 -0.68 3.91 -13.44
C ILE A 92 -2.08 3.38 -13.71
N LEU A 93 -2.98 3.41 -12.72
CA LEU A 93 -4.27 2.74 -12.80
C LEU A 93 -5.41 3.61 -13.34
N LEU A 94 -5.38 4.92 -13.08
CA LEU A 94 -6.45 5.84 -13.52
C LEU A 94 -6.69 5.81 -15.04
N PRO A 95 -5.65 5.78 -15.91
CA PRO A 95 -5.87 5.71 -17.36
C PRO A 95 -6.58 4.44 -17.84
N SER A 96 -6.64 3.42 -16.98
CA SER A 96 -7.35 2.16 -17.24
C SER A 96 -8.75 2.11 -16.60
N ASN A 97 -9.33 3.27 -16.25
CA ASN A 97 -10.61 3.36 -15.53
C ASN A 97 -10.67 2.60 -14.20
N ILE A 98 -9.55 2.50 -13.53
CA ILE A 98 -9.43 1.92 -12.20
C ILE A 98 -9.14 3.06 -11.23
N THR A 99 -10.07 3.36 -10.34
CA THR A 99 -9.89 4.39 -9.31
C THR A 99 -8.95 3.90 -8.21
N VAL A 100 -8.30 4.83 -7.52
CA VAL A 100 -7.37 4.47 -6.45
C VAL A 100 -7.79 5.14 -5.15
N PHE A 101 -8.01 4.32 -4.14
CA PHE A 101 -8.27 4.78 -2.78
C PHE A 101 -7.03 4.54 -1.92
N THR A 102 -6.67 5.51 -1.11
CA THR A 102 -5.52 5.42 -0.21
C THR A 102 -5.86 5.93 1.17
N LEU A 103 -5.17 5.41 2.16
CA LEU A 103 -5.34 5.76 3.56
C LEU A 103 -3.98 5.87 4.23
N ASP A 104 -3.92 6.67 5.30
CA ASP A 104 -2.90 6.49 6.34
C ASP A 104 -3.45 5.46 7.33
N PHE A 105 -2.74 4.36 7.55
CA PHE A 105 -3.13 3.40 8.58
C PHE A 105 -3.08 4.02 9.98
N SER A 106 -3.83 3.48 10.93
CA SER A 106 -3.73 3.89 12.33
C SER A 106 -2.28 3.83 12.83
N GLY A 107 -1.84 4.92 13.45
CA GLY A 107 -0.46 5.04 13.92
C GLY A 107 0.54 5.53 12.87
N SER A 108 0.09 5.78 11.63
CA SER A 108 0.92 6.26 10.52
C SER A 108 0.41 7.60 9.99
N GLY A 109 1.27 8.32 9.28
CA GLY A 109 0.94 9.60 8.64
C GLY A 109 0.16 10.55 9.53
N LEU A 110 -0.96 11.05 9.02
CA LEU A 110 -1.85 12.00 9.70
C LEU A 110 -3.05 11.32 10.39
N SER A 111 -3.19 9.98 10.30
CA SER A 111 -4.24 9.24 10.98
C SER A 111 -4.02 9.17 12.49
N GLU A 112 -5.11 8.97 13.21
CA GLU A 112 -5.06 8.75 14.65
C GLU A 112 -4.43 7.39 14.99
N GLY A 113 -4.29 7.13 16.30
CA GLY A 113 -3.64 5.92 16.81
C GLY A 113 -2.21 6.19 17.24
N LYS A 114 -1.69 5.31 18.07
CA LYS A 114 -0.36 5.47 18.69
C LYS A 114 0.64 4.45 18.17
N TYR A 115 0.17 3.27 17.81
CA TYR A 115 1.00 2.13 17.47
C TYR A 115 0.60 1.54 16.12
N VAL A 116 1.56 0.96 15.45
CA VAL A 116 1.37 0.07 14.31
C VAL A 116 1.52 -1.39 14.76
N SER A 117 0.97 -2.31 14.03
CA SER A 117 1.01 -3.75 14.33
C SER A 117 1.50 -4.60 13.16
N LEU A 118 2.09 -3.96 12.16
CA LEU A 118 2.73 -4.58 11.00
C LEU A 118 1.83 -5.53 10.19
N GLY A 119 0.53 -5.26 10.18
CA GLY A 119 -0.46 -6.00 9.41
C GLY A 119 -1.61 -6.58 10.24
N TRP A 120 -1.50 -6.64 11.57
CA TRP A 120 -2.53 -7.24 12.42
C TRP A 120 -3.75 -6.31 12.59
N ASN A 121 -3.58 -5.19 13.25
CA ASN A 121 -4.66 -4.23 13.50
C ASN A 121 -5.00 -3.40 12.26
N GLU A 122 -4.10 -3.27 11.31
CA GLU A 122 -4.29 -2.57 10.03
C GLU A 122 -5.37 -3.26 9.17
N THR A 123 -5.64 -4.56 9.40
CA THR A 123 -6.78 -5.26 8.77
C THR A 123 -8.14 -4.65 9.18
N ASP A 124 -8.25 -4.13 10.40
CA ASP A 124 -9.47 -3.45 10.87
C ASP A 124 -9.65 -2.08 10.18
N ASP A 125 -8.54 -1.35 9.97
CA ASP A 125 -8.56 -0.11 9.20
C ASP A 125 -9.01 -0.38 7.76
N LEU A 126 -8.43 -1.40 7.13
CA LEU A 126 -8.79 -1.82 5.77
C LEU A 126 -10.24 -2.26 5.68
N LYS A 127 -10.76 -2.99 6.67
CA LYS A 127 -12.18 -3.36 6.77
C LYS A 127 -13.09 -2.15 6.80
N ALA A 128 -12.74 -1.11 7.55
CA ALA A 128 -13.52 0.13 7.60
C ALA A 128 -13.56 0.82 6.23
N VAL A 129 -12.41 0.88 5.53
CA VAL A 129 -12.32 1.45 4.17
C VAL A 129 -13.13 0.63 3.17
N VAL A 130 -12.99 -0.69 3.12
CA VAL A 130 -13.76 -1.56 2.21
C VAL A 130 -15.26 -1.41 2.49
N THR A 131 -15.66 -1.34 3.76
CA THR A 131 -17.07 -1.13 4.13
C THR A 131 -17.60 0.23 3.65
N HIS A 132 -16.77 1.27 3.68
CA HIS A 132 -17.11 2.60 3.13
C HIS A 132 -17.27 2.52 1.61
N LEU A 133 -16.31 1.97 0.89
CA LEU A 133 -16.33 1.88 -0.57
C LEU A 133 -17.51 1.05 -1.10
N ARG A 134 -17.90 -0.01 -0.39
CA ARG A 134 -19.08 -0.82 -0.77
C ARG A 134 -20.42 -0.12 -0.63
N LYS A 135 -20.49 1.00 0.09
CA LYS A 135 -21.68 1.85 0.17
C LYS A 135 -21.72 2.89 -0.95
N ASP A 136 -20.60 3.15 -1.59
CA ASP A 136 -20.49 4.06 -2.71
C ASP A 136 -20.98 3.36 -3.99
N LYS A 137 -22.07 3.90 -4.58
CA LYS A 137 -22.64 3.37 -5.83
C LYS A 137 -21.73 3.54 -7.04
N GLN A 138 -20.74 4.42 -6.96
CA GLN A 138 -19.75 4.66 -8.00
C GLN A 138 -18.55 3.69 -7.91
N VAL A 139 -18.56 2.75 -6.95
CA VAL A 139 -17.53 1.71 -6.82
C VAL A 139 -18.13 0.34 -7.16
N SER A 140 -17.56 -0.36 -8.15
CA SER A 140 -18.04 -1.69 -8.59
C SER A 140 -17.31 -2.83 -7.86
N LEU A 141 -16.04 -3.05 -8.17
CA LEU A 141 -15.20 -4.10 -7.58
C LEU A 141 -14.05 -3.46 -6.80
N VAL A 142 -13.55 -4.18 -5.80
CA VAL A 142 -12.43 -3.72 -4.97
C VAL A 142 -11.25 -4.66 -5.13
N GLY A 143 -10.08 -4.10 -5.45
CA GLY A 143 -8.78 -4.75 -5.40
C GLY A 143 -7.90 -4.15 -4.31
N LEU A 144 -6.83 -4.85 -3.93
CA LEU A 144 -5.87 -4.38 -2.93
C LEU A 144 -4.46 -4.36 -3.53
N TRP A 145 -3.72 -3.29 -3.27
CA TRP A 145 -2.30 -3.23 -3.58
C TRP A 145 -1.53 -2.85 -2.33
N GLY A 146 -0.82 -3.80 -1.78
CA GLY A 146 -0.07 -3.61 -0.55
C GLY A 146 1.44 -3.73 -0.76
N ARG A 147 2.20 -2.91 -0.01
CA ARG A 147 3.65 -2.97 0.04
C ARG A 147 4.12 -3.27 1.47
N SER A 148 5.04 -4.23 1.63
CA SER A 148 5.63 -4.58 2.93
C SER A 148 4.54 -4.89 3.99
N MET A 149 4.43 -4.10 5.06
CA MET A 149 3.33 -4.15 6.03
C MET A 149 1.95 -4.14 5.35
N GLY A 150 1.76 -3.27 4.36
CA GLY A 150 0.51 -3.18 3.60
C GLY A 150 0.20 -4.45 2.79
N ALA A 151 1.24 -5.15 2.31
CA ALA A 151 1.08 -6.44 1.62
C ALA A 151 0.60 -7.53 2.59
N VAL A 152 1.16 -7.57 3.81
CA VAL A 152 0.71 -8.47 4.87
C VAL A 152 -0.72 -8.15 5.29
N THR A 153 -1.04 -6.86 5.48
CA THR A 153 -2.40 -6.40 5.78
C THR A 153 -3.40 -6.86 4.73
N SER A 154 -3.07 -6.67 3.45
CA SER A 154 -3.91 -7.06 2.31
C SER A 154 -4.14 -8.57 2.27
N LEU A 155 -3.10 -9.37 2.53
CA LEU A 155 -3.19 -10.82 2.55
C LEU A 155 -4.07 -11.31 3.70
N PHE A 156 -3.90 -10.76 4.91
CA PHE A 156 -4.74 -11.10 6.06
C PHE A 156 -6.20 -10.73 5.83
N TYR A 157 -6.45 -9.56 5.24
CA TYR A 157 -7.81 -9.13 4.93
C TYR A 157 -8.45 -9.97 3.82
N GLY A 158 -7.74 -10.24 2.72
CA GLY A 158 -8.23 -11.06 1.61
C GLY A 158 -8.61 -12.49 2.02
N ALA A 159 -7.95 -13.06 3.02
CA ALA A 159 -8.32 -14.35 3.59
C ALA A 159 -9.64 -14.30 4.39
N GLN A 160 -10.03 -13.13 4.90
CA GLN A 160 -11.28 -12.91 5.63
C GLN A 160 -12.43 -12.50 4.70
N ASP A 161 -12.09 -11.91 3.55
CA ASP A 161 -13.05 -11.34 2.60
C ASP A 161 -12.77 -11.83 1.17
N PRO A 162 -13.30 -12.99 0.78
CA PRO A 162 -13.07 -13.58 -0.54
C PRO A 162 -13.76 -12.81 -1.68
N SER A 163 -14.52 -11.73 -1.41
CA SER A 163 -15.11 -10.88 -2.44
C SER A 163 -14.16 -9.79 -2.96
N ILE A 164 -12.95 -9.68 -2.42
CA ILE A 164 -11.87 -8.91 -3.03
C ILE A 164 -11.53 -9.53 -4.38
N ALA A 165 -11.52 -8.71 -5.43
CA ALA A 165 -11.37 -9.19 -6.81
C ALA A 165 -9.93 -9.65 -7.15
N GLY A 166 -8.93 -9.05 -6.52
CA GLY A 166 -7.52 -9.41 -6.71
C GLY A 166 -6.60 -8.62 -5.79
N MET A 167 -5.39 -9.13 -5.59
CA MET A 167 -4.38 -8.50 -4.74
C MET A 167 -3.02 -8.41 -5.45
N VAL A 168 -2.33 -7.28 -5.26
CA VAL A 168 -0.90 -7.14 -5.55
C VAL A 168 -0.17 -7.03 -4.22
N LEU A 169 0.80 -7.90 -3.99
CA LEU A 169 1.54 -8.02 -2.73
C LEU A 169 3.04 -7.80 -3.02
N ASP A 170 3.51 -6.59 -2.75
CA ASP A 170 4.91 -6.20 -2.95
C ASP A 170 5.70 -6.40 -1.65
N SER A 171 6.70 -7.26 -1.69
CA SER A 171 7.66 -7.54 -0.61
C SER A 171 7.02 -7.88 0.76
N PRO A 172 6.05 -8.82 0.83
CA PRO A 172 5.51 -9.27 2.11
C PRO A 172 6.50 -10.14 2.88
N PHE A 173 6.49 -10.04 4.21
CA PHE A 173 7.19 -10.99 5.08
C PHE A 173 6.31 -12.20 5.44
N SER A 174 6.92 -13.36 5.63
CA SER A 174 6.21 -14.62 5.88
C SER A 174 5.84 -14.84 7.35
N ASN A 175 6.66 -14.33 8.27
CA ASN A 175 6.48 -14.44 9.70
C ASN A 175 7.22 -13.31 10.41
N LEU A 176 6.54 -12.55 11.27
CA LEU A 176 7.15 -11.40 11.92
C LEU A 176 8.26 -11.78 12.91
N PHE A 177 8.07 -12.87 13.65
CA PHE A 177 9.08 -13.33 14.60
C PHE A 177 10.37 -13.75 13.90
N GLU A 178 10.27 -14.46 12.78
CA GLU A 178 11.41 -14.87 11.96
C GLU A 178 12.10 -13.65 11.35
N LEU A 179 11.35 -12.71 10.76
CA LEU A 179 11.89 -11.46 10.24
C LEU A 179 12.67 -10.70 11.31
N MET A 180 12.16 -10.59 12.54
CA MET A 180 12.88 -9.93 13.64
C MET A 180 14.19 -10.63 13.99
N LEU A 181 14.28 -11.95 13.88
CA LEU A 181 15.53 -12.69 14.09
C LEU A 181 16.53 -12.45 12.96
N GLU A 182 16.06 -12.42 11.71
CA GLU A 182 16.91 -12.20 10.53
C GLU A 182 17.49 -10.79 10.52
N LEU A 183 16.71 -9.77 10.89
CA LEU A 183 17.19 -8.39 10.99
C LEU A 183 18.35 -8.23 11.99
N VAL A 184 18.41 -9.05 13.03
CA VAL A 184 19.57 -9.06 13.95
C VAL A 184 20.85 -9.47 13.21
N ASP A 185 20.77 -10.44 12.31
CA ASP A 185 21.91 -10.88 11.51
C ASP A 185 22.27 -9.85 10.43
N VAL A 186 21.27 -9.25 9.76
CA VAL A 186 21.46 -8.18 8.75
C VAL A 186 22.17 -6.97 9.36
N TYR A 187 21.74 -6.52 10.53
CA TYR A 187 22.37 -5.39 11.24
C TYR A 187 23.66 -5.78 11.98
N LYS A 188 24.16 -7.01 11.80
CA LYS A 188 25.41 -7.52 12.38
C LYS A 188 25.49 -7.35 13.90
N ILE A 189 24.37 -7.53 14.60
CA ILE A 189 24.29 -7.47 16.06
C ILE A 189 24.96 -8.73 16.61
N ARG A 190 26.17 -8.59 17.14
CA ARG A 190 26.99 -9.71 17.65
C ARG A 190 26.49 -10.20 19.02
N LEU A 191 25.40 -10.95 19.02
CA LEU A 191 24.86 -11.61 20.21
C LEU A 191 24.70 -13.12 19.96
N PRO A 192 24.89 -13.99 20.98
CA PRO A 192 24.57 -15.40 20.84
C PRO A 192 23.11 -15.61 20.42
N LYS A 193 22.83 -16.50 19.47
CA LYS A 193 21.46 -16.75 18.94
C LYS A 193 20.44 -17.05 20.06
N PHE A 194 20.84 -17.71 21.12
CA PHE A 194 19.96 -17.94 22.28
C PHE A 194 19.57 -16.64 22.95
N THR A 195 20.54 -15.74 23.18
CA THR A 195 20.28 -14.41 23.79
C THR A 195 19.32 -13.58 22.94
N VAL A 196 19.48 -13.63 21.62
CA VAL A 196 18.58 -12.95 20.66
C VAL A 196 17.15 -13.49 20.81
N LYS A 197 16.96 -14.82 20.79
CA LYS A 197 15.64 -15.43 20.96
C LYS A 197 14.98 -15.03 22.28
N VAL A 198 15.73 -15.00 23.38
CA VAL A 198 15.23 -14.56 24.69
C VAL A 198 14.83 -13.08 24.63
N ALA A 199 15.65 -12.23 24.01
CA ALA A 199 15.36 -10.81 23.87
C ALA A 199 14.07 -10.58 23.03
N VAL A 200 13.92 -11.27 21.89
CA VAL A 200 12.70 -11.16 21.07
C VAL A 200 11.46 -11.68 21.82
N GLN A 201 11.58 -12.75 22.60
CA GLN A 201 10.48 -13.21 23.46
C GLN A 201 10.11 -12.20 24.57
N TYR A 202 11.09 -11.47 25.09
CA TYR A 202 10.79 -10.39 26.03
C TYR A 202 10.13 -9.20 25.33
N MET A 203 10.61 -8.81 24.13
CA MET A 203 9.98 -7.80 23.28
C MET A 203 8.53 -8.16 22.96
N ARG A 204 8.24 -9.42 22.59
CA ARG A 204 6.88 -9.93 22.37
C ARG A 204 5.93 -9.59 23.52
N ARG A 205 6.36 -9.83 24.78
CA ARG A 205 5.53 -9.51 25.97
C ARG A 205 5.27 -8.01 26.10
N LEU A 206 6.27 -7.18 25.81
CA LEU A 206 6.12 -5.73 25.84
C LEU A 206 5.23 -5.21 24.71
N ILE A 207 5.36 -5.76 23.50
CA ILE A 207 4.53 -5.43 22.35
C ILE A 207 3.07 -5.80 22.64
N LEU A 208 2.81 -7.02 23.09
CA LEU A 208 1.47 -7.46 23.47
C LEU A 208 0.84 -6.54 24.53
N LYS A 209 1.62 -6.14 25.54
CA LYS A 209 1.13 -5.22 26.57
C LYS A 209 0.83 -3.81 26.06
N ARG A 210 1.62 -3.28 25.12
CA ARG A 210 1.55 -1.88 24.64
C ARG A 210 0.62 -1.70 23.44
N ALA A 211 0.77 -2.58 22.45
CA ALA A 211 0.11 -2.47 21.16
C ALA A 211 -1.01 -3.50 20.94
N GLN A 212 -1.29 -4.34 21.93
CA GLN A 212 -2.41 -5.28 21.99
C GLN A 212 -2.44 -6.30 20.84
N PHE A 213 -1.26 -6.74 20.34
CA PHE A 213 -1.14 -7.86 19.42
C PHE A 213 0.08 -8.72 19.73
N ASP A 214 0.02 -9.98 19.31
CA ASP A 214 1.12 -10.92 19.48
C ASP A 214 1.88 -11.06 18.13
N ILE A 215 3.19 -10.82 18.14
CA ILE A 215 4.03 -10.97 16.96
C ILE A 215 4.01 -12.40 16.36
N MET A 216 3.66 -13.40 17.18
CA MET A 216 3.54 -14.79 16.74
C MET A 216 2.26 -15.06 15.93
N ASP A 217 1.24 -14.19 16.05
CA ASP A 217 0.00 -14.32 15.28
C ASP A 217 0.17 -13.83 13.83
N LEU A 218 1.23 -13.06 13.57
CA LEU A 218 1.62 -12.65 12.21
C LEU A 218 2.37 -13.79 11.48
N ASP A 219 1.71 -14.95 11.38
CA ASP A 219 2.12 -16.11 10.59
C ASP A 219 1.37 -16.10 9.25
N VAL A 220 1.98 -15.41 8.29
CA VAL A 220 1.39 -15.15 6.97
C VAL A 220 1.22 -16.44 6.17
N ILE A 221 2.10 -17.41 6.37
CA ILE A 221 2.04 -18.72 5.67
C ILE A 221 0.74 -19.45 6.01
N LYS A 222 0.35 -19.49 7.28
CA LYS A 222 -0.91 -20.12 7.69
C LYS A 222 -2.14 -19.47 7.07
N VAL A 223 -2.11 -18.15 6.91
CA VAL A 223 -3.19 -17.38 6.31
C VAL A 223 -3.22 -17.57 4.79
N ALA A 224 -2.05 -17.58 4.15
CA ALA A 224 -1.90 -17.79 2.71
C ALA A 224 -2.52 -19.11 2.21
N GLN A 225 -2.44 -20.18 2.99
CA GLN A 225 -3.04 -21.49 2.66
C GLN A 225 -4.57 -21.42 2.52
N LYS A 226 -5.21 -20.45 3.14
CA LYS A 226 -6.67 -20.28 3.18
C LYS A 226 -7.15 -19.11 2.32
N ASN A 227 -6.23 -18.43 1.64
CA ASN A 227 -6.54 -17.30 0.78
C ASN A 227 -6.63 -17.77 -0.69
N PHE A 228 -7.76 -17.52 -1.33
CA PHE A 228 -8.05 -17.91 -2.71
C PHE A 228 -8.27 -16.71 -3.63
N VAL A 229 -8.12 -15.50 -3.15
CA VAL A 229 -8.19 -14.29 -3.97
C VAL A 229 -7.04 -14.31 -4.99
N PRO A 230 -7.28 -14.07 -6.30
CA PRO A 230 -6.20 -13.98 -7.29
C PRO A 230 -5.12 -13.01 -6.84
N VAL A 231 -3.84 -13.40 -6.99
CA VAL A 231 -2.74 -12.59 -6.45
C VAL A 231 -1.54 -12.50 -7.39
N LEU A 232 -0.96 -11.31 -7.46
CA LEU A 232 0.34 -11.05 -8.07
C LEU A 232 1.33 -10.63 -6.97
N PHE A 233 2.39 -11.41 -6.79
CA PHE A 233 3.50 -11.05 -5.91
C PHE A 233 4.56 -10.26 -6.68
N GLY A 234 5.15 -9.26 -6.03
CA GLY A 234 6.36 -8.56 -6.47
C GLY A 234 7.44 -8.65 -5.41
N HIS A 235 8.72 -8.80 -5.79
CA HIS A 235 9.82 -8.75 -4.83
C HIS A 235 11.13 -8.37 -5.49
N ALA A 236 11.86 -7.43 -4.88
CA ALA A 236 13.19 -7.05 -5.30
C ALA A 236 14.22 -8.13 -4.91
N THR A 237 15.11 -8.51 -5.82
CA THR A 237 16.05 -9.64 -5.61
C THR A 237 17.14 -9.36 -4.61
N GLU A 238 17.47 -8.09 -4.37
CA GLU A 238 18.53 -7.64 -3.47
C GLU A 238 17.97 -7.05 -2.16
N ASP A 239 16.68 -7.31 -1.88
CA ASP A 239 16.03 -6.89 -0.64
C ASP A 239 16.65 -7.62 0.55
N LEU A 240 17.47 -6.88 1.33
CA LEU A 240 18.09 -7.37 2.56
C LEU A 240 17.21 -7.13 3.80
N PHE A 241 16.21 -6.25 3.70
CA PHE A 241 15.33 -5.96 4.82
C PHE A 241 14.24 -7.03 4.97
N ILE A 242 13.54 -7.33 3.87
CA ILE A 242 12.65 -8.50 3.77
C ILE A 242 13.21 -9.38 2.65
N GLN A 243 13.95 -10.43 3.02
CA GLN A 243 14.63 -11.24 2.03
C GLN A 243 13.61 -11.95 1.09
N PRO A 244 13.95 -12.15 -0.20
CA PRO A 244 13.02 -12.71 -1.19
C PRO A 244 12.43 -14.08 -0.84
N HIS A 245 13.10 -14.87 0.01
CA HIS A 245 12.60 -16.18 0.45
C HIS A 245 11.28 -16.08 1.24
N HIS A 246 10.97 -14.92 1.86
CA HIS A 246 9.69 -14.69 2.51
C HIS A 246 8.54 -14.75 1.51
N SER A 247 8.64 -14.02 0.39
CA SER A 247 7.64 -14.10 -0.68
C SER A 247 7.59 -15.48 -1.32
N ASP A 248 8.73 -16.14 -1.51
CA ASP A 248 8.77 -17.50 -2.06
C ASP A 248 8.02 -18.50 -1.16
N ALA A 249 8.19 -18.39 0.16
CA ALA A 249 7.49 -19.23 1.13
C ALA A 249 5.97 -18.98 1.11
N ILE A 250 5.56 -17.70 1.07
CA ILE A 250 4.14 -17.34 0.98
C ILE A 250 3.56 -17.82 -0.35
N PHE A 251 4.24 -17.56 -1.46
CA PHE A 251 3.83 -18.00 -2.80
C PHE A 251 3.63 -19.50 -2.87
N LYS A 252 4.58 -20.27 -2.34
CA LYS A 252 4.47 -21.74 -2.29
C LYS A 252 3.23 -22.21 -1.51
N ALA A 253 2.92 -21.54 -0.40
CA ALA A 253 1.82 -21.91 0.50
C ALA A 253 0.44 -21.42 0.03
N TYR A 254 0.39 -20.38 -0.83
CA TYR A 254 -0.84 -19.71 -1.24
C TYR A 254 -1.82 -20.66 -1.93
N GLY A 255 -3.10 -20.62 -1.52
CA GLY A 255 -4.12 -21.54 -1.97
C GLY A 255 -4.79 -21.21 -3.30
N GLY A 256 -4.85 -19.93 -3.68
CA GLY A 256 -5.51 -19.45 -4.89
C GLY A 256 -4.58 -19.30 -6.09
N ASP A 257 -5.14 -18.71 -7.17
CA ASP A 257 -4.38 -18.35 -8.38
C ASP A 257 -3.31 -17.31 -8.04
N LYS A 258 -2.07 -17.56 -8.46
CA LYS A 258 -0.91 -16.77 -8.04
C LYS A 258 0.13 -16.66 -9.14
N ASN A 259 0.71 -15.46 -9.24
CA ASN A 259 1.89 -15.18 -10.05
C ASN A 259 2.92 -14.42 -9.21
N ILE A 260 4.18 -14.49 -9.57
CA ILE A 260 5.26 -13.76 -8.91
C ILE A 260 6.20 -13.13 -9.93
N ILE A 261 6.55 -11.88 -9.69
CA ILE A 261 7.54 -11.11 -10.47
C ILE A 261 8.69 -10.75 -9.52
N LYS A 262 9.90 -11.07 -9.95
CA LYS A 262 11.12 -10.62 -9.29
C LYS A 262 11.83 -9.61 -10.16
N PHE A 263 12.37 -8.57 -9.55
CA PHE A 263 13.06 -7.48 -10.23
C PHE A 263 14.31 -7.08 -9.44
N GLU A 264 15.26 -6.43 -10.12
CA GLU A 264 16.47 -5.92 -9.49
C GLU A 264 16.17 -4.77 -8.54
N GLY A 265 17.01 -4.60 -7.52
CA GLY A 265 16.91 -3.56 -6.50
C GLY A 265 16.69 -4.09 -5.09
N ASP A 266 16.61 -3.18 -4.14
CA ASP A 266 16.40 -3.44 -2.72
C ASP A 266 14.95 -3.17 -2.27
N HIS A 267 14.71 -3.18 -0.96
CA HIS A 267 13.39 -2.96 -0.37
C HIS A 267 12.76 -1.62 -0.78
N ASN A 268 13.58 -0.57 -0.92
CA ASN A 268 13.14 0.80 -1.17
C ASN A 268 13.41 1.29 -2.59
N SER A 269 14.04 0.51 -3.43
CA SER A 269 14.30 0.87 -4.82
C SER A 269 13.00 1.13 -5.59
N ALA A 270 13.03 2.08 -6.53
CA ALA A 270 11.94 2.29 -7.48
C ALA A 270 11.65 0.99 -8.24
N ARG A 271 10.37 0.72 -8.45
CA ARG A 271 9.94 -0.47 -9.19
C ARG A 271 10.13 -0.24 -10.68
N PRO A 272 10.60 -1.24 -11.45
CA PRO A 272 10.80 -1.09 -12.89
C PRO A 272 9.46 -1.01 -13.62
N GLN A 273 9.45 -0.36 -14.80
CA GLN A 273 8.23 -0.15 -15.59
C GLN A 273 7.49 -1.47 -15.90
N PHE A 274 8.21 -2.54 -16.22
CA PHE A 274 7.57 -3.84 -16.52
C PHE A 274 6.80 -4.42 -15.33
N TYR A 275 7.18 -4.09 -14.08
CA TYR A 275 6.41 -4.46 -12.90
C TYR A 275 5.09 -3.71 -12.86
N TYR A 276 5.11 -2.40 -13.09
CA TYR A 276 3.90 -1.58 -13.13
C TYR A 276 2.96 -1.98 -14.27
N ASP A 277 3.52 -2.30 -15.45
CA ASP A 277 2.75 -2.82 -16.59
C ASP A 277 2.05 -4.13 -16.23
N SER A 278 2.77 -5.03 -15.55
CA SER A 278 2.22 -6.31 -15.09
C SER A 278 1.13 -6.13 -14.03
N VAL A 279 1.30 -5.17 -13.11
CA VAL A 279 0.28 -4.80 -12.12
C VAL A 279 -0.98 -4.27 -12.80
N THR A 280 -0.81 -3.39 -13.80
CA THR A 280 -1.93 -2.85 -14.57
C THR A 280 -2.69 -3.94 -15.31
N ILE A 281 -1.98 -4.83 -16.00
CA ILE A 281 -2.57 -5.97 -16.70
C ILE A 281 -3.30 -6.90 -15.73
N PHE A 282 -2.70 -7.19 -14.57
CA PHE A 282 -3.31 -8.01 -13.54
C PHE A 282 -4.63 -7.40 -13.06
N PHE A 283 -4.62 -6.14 -12.63
CA PHE A 283 -5.83 -5.48 -12.16
C PHE A 283 -6.88 -5.31 -13.25
N TYR A 284 -6.47 -5.02 -14.49
CA TYR A 284 -7.40 -4.95 -15.63
C TYR A 284 -8.16 -6.27 -15.81
N ASN A 285 -7.47 -7.40 -15.69
CA ASN A 285 -8.07 -8.73 -15.85
C ASN A 285 -9.01 -9.11 -14.69
N VAL A 286 -8.65 -8.82 -13.44
CA VAL A 286 -9.46 -9.22 -12.29
C VAL A 286 -10.58 -8.23 -11.96
N LEU A 287 -10.39 -6.94 -12.24
CA LEU A 287 -11.35 -5.89 -11.95
C LEU A 287 -12.29 -5.58 -13.12
N ARG A 288 -11.90 -5.93 -14.35
CA ARG A 288 -12.71 -5.75 -15.58
C ARG A 288 -13.28 -4.33 -15.72
N PRO A 289 -12.44 -3.29 -15.72
CA PRO A 289 -12.91 -1.93 -15.89
C PRO A 289 -13.60 -1.76 -17.25
N PRO A 290 -14.55 -0.81 -17.38
CA PRO A 290 -15.14 -0.49 -18.67
C PRO A 290 -14.08 0.04 -19.63
N SER A 291 -14.24 -0.26 -20.92
CA SER A 291 -13.33 0.22 -22.00
C SER A 291 -13.58 1.67 -22.40
N GLU A 292 -14.75 2.21 -22.09
CA GLU A 292 -15.12 3.58 -22.36
C GLU A 292 -14.42 4.54 -21.42
N THR A 293 -13.81 5.60 -21.94
CA THR A 293 -13.12 6.62 -21.14
C THR A 293 -14.11 7.64 -20.61
N TYR A 294 -14.18 7.81 -19.29
CA TYR A 294 -15.09 8.74 -18.63
C TYR A 294 -14.41 10.06 -18.26
N ALA A 295 -13.11 10.09 -18.10
CA ALA A 295 -12.39 11.32 -17.80
C ALA A 295 -12.48 12.31 -18.96
N GLU A 296 -12.77 13.60 -18.66
CA GLU A 296 -12.83 14.66 -19.65
C GLU A 296 -11.49 14.79 -20.38
N SER A 297 -11.55 14.78 -21.72
CA SER A 297 -10.37 15.03 -22.55
C SER A 297 -10.01 16.51 -22.53
N VAL A 298 -8.74 16.81 -22.34
CA VAL A 298 -8.20 18.16 -22.39
C VAL A 298 -7.43 18.30 -23.70
N PRO A 299 -7.59 19.42 -24.44
CA PRO A 299 -6.73 19.69 -25.60
C PRO A 299 -5.27 19.60 -25.16
N VAL A 300 -4.55 18.69 -25.79
CA VAL A 300 -3.13 18.50 -25.52
C VAL A 300 -2.37 19.64 -26.21
N PRO A 301 -1.56 20.43 -25.52
CA PRO A 301 -0.58 21.28 -26.16
C PRO A 301 0.38 20.42 -26.99
N ASP A 302 1.00 21.00 -28.02
CA ASP A 302 1.89 20.36 -28.99
C ASP A 302 2.78 19.27 -28.37
N PRO A 303 2.99 18.10 -29.03
CA PRO A 303 3.76 16.96 -28.48
C PRO A 303 5.20 17.24 -28.03
N LEU A 304 5.71 18.44 -28.25
CA LEU A 304 7.01 18.90 -27.74
C LEU A 304 7.06 19.14 -26.21
N TYR A 305 5.90 19.12 -25.51
CA TYR A 305 5.78 19.42 -24.08
C TYR A 305 5.56 18.20 -23.17
N TYR A 306 5.71 16.99 -23.67
CA TYR A 306 5.65 15.80 -22.80
C TYR A 306 7.04 15.44 -22.30
N ASP A 307 7.17 15.30 -21.00
CA ASP A 307 8.28 14.56 -20.45
C ASP A 307 8.11 13.06 -20.77
N VAL A 308 9.19 12.30 -20.59
CA VAL A 308 9.23 10.84 -20.80
C VAL A 308 8.17 10.06 -19.98
N ASN A 309 7.56 10.67 -18.97
CA ASN A 309 6.53 10.11 -18.10
C ASN A 309 5.10 10.53 -18.49
N GLY A 310 4.92 11.41 -19.51
CA GLY A 310 3.62 11.81 -20.02
C GLY A 310 2.91 12.91 -19.23
N TYR A 311 3.63 13.71 -18.46
CA TYR A 311 3.10 14.92 -17.80
C TYR A 311 3.04 16.10 -18.77
N VAL A 312 2.02 16.95 -18.66
CA VAL A 312 1.93 18.23 -19.36
C VAL A 312 2.50 19.30 -18.42
N PHE A 313 3.51 20.02 -18.90
CA PHE A 313 4.00 21.22 -18.20
C PHE A 313 3.13 22.42 -18.62
N ASP A 314 2.57 23.14 -17.66
CA ASP A 314 1.89 24.41 -17.89
C ASP A 314 2.95 25.52 -17.83
N GLU A 315 3.08 26.30 -18.94
CA GLU A 315 4.09 27.38 -19.04
C GLU A 315 3.89 28.53 -18.05
N ASP A 316 2.73 28.62 -17.40
CA ASP A 316 2.42 29.71 -16.46
C ASP A 316 2.80 29.40 -15.00
N ILE A 317 3.44 28.25 -14.73
CA ILE A 317 3.90 27.90 -13.39
C ILE A 317 5.43 27.84 -13.38
N ASP A 318 6.05 28.91 -12.90
CA ASP A 318 7.50 29.07 -12.71
C ASP A 318 8.11 28.14 -11.62
N GLU A 319 7.50 27.02 -11.30
CA GLU A 319 8.07 26.02 -10.42
C GLU A 319 7.76 24.61 -10.94
N VAL A 320 8.81 23.95 -11.39
CA VAL A 320 8.84 22.51 -11.60
C VAL A 320 8.57 21.83 -10.27
N VAL A 321 7.33 21.44 -10.01
CA VAL A 321 7.03 20.50 -8.94
C VAL A 321 7.49 19.12 -9.40
N CYS A 322 8.79 18.91 -9.43
CA CYS A 322 9.33 17.60 -9.26
C CYS A 322 8.82 17.11 -7.90
N ALA A 323 7.85 16.20 -7.88
CA ALA A 323 7.58 15.40 -6.71
C ALA A 323 8.90 14.70 -6.37
N ARG A 324 9.73 15.33 -5.56
CA ARG A 324 10.84 14.68 -4.90
C ARG A 324 10.20 13.66 -3.98
N LEU A 325 10.19 12.42 -4.43
CA LEU A 325 10.03 11.31 -3.52
C LEU A 325 11.03 11.52 -2.39
N PRO A 326 10.62 11.55 -1.12
CA PRO A 326 11.55 11.64 -0.02
C PRO A 326 12.29 10.30 0.08
N PHE A 327 13.33 10.14 -0.73
CA PHE A 327 14.33 9.10 -0.54
C PHE A 327 15.41 9.68 0.36
N GLU A 328 15.22 9.47 1.64
CA GLU A 328 16.26 9.28 2.63
C GLU A 328 15.57 9.15 3.98
N VAL A 329 15.40 7.94 4.46
CA VAL A 329 15.70 7.56 5.85
C VAL A 329 15.65 6.04 5.97
N CYS A 330 16.76 5.49 6.38
CA CYS A 330 17.09 4.12 6.74
C CYS A 330 16.08 3.39 7.62
#